data_6c22eef121707f366367912ee7727baf
#
_entry.id   6c22eef121707f366367912ee7727baf
#
_cell.length_a   1.000
_cell.length_b   1.000
_cell.length_c   1.000
_cell.angle_alpha   90.00
_cell.angle_beta   90.00
_cell.angle_gamma   90.00
#
_symmetry.space_group_name_H-M   'P 1'
#
loop_
_entity.id
_entity.type
_entity.pdbx_description
1 polymer ?
#
loop_
_entity_poly.entity_id
_entity_poly.type
_entity_poly.pdbx_seq_one_letter_code
_entity_poly.pdbx_strand_id
1 'polypeptide(L)'
;MNIRDMSINAVLAAIYVALTVINPIGTGAIQFRISEILCVIPFFNRKYIPGMVLGVGIANIFSSLGLIDVVVGVTISVIAYTLSYFIKNVWINALQYSVLAGLFVALALYLVLGLPYWFSAVTVGLSTLITTFIGAFIFKKIGHRILPE
;
A
#
# COMPACT_ATOMS: atom_id res chain seq x y z
N MET A 1 -10.51 -20.01 -1.17
CA MET A 1 -10.08 -19.22 -2.34
C MET A 1 -9.90 -20.16 -3.51
N ASN A 2 -10.55 -19.92 -4.62
CA ASN A 2 -10.48 -20.77 -5.80
C ASN A 2 -9.26 -20.41 -6.68
N ILE A 3 -8.95 -21.22 -7.71
CA ILE A 3 -7.79 -21.01 -8.59
C ILE A 3 -7.85 -19.64 -9.29
N ARG A 4 -9.03 -19.19 -9.68
CA ARG A 4 -9.23 -17.87 -10.31
C ARG A 4 -8.84 -16.75 -9.36
N ASP A 5 -9.29 -16.80 -8.10
CA ASP A 5 -8.93 -15.79 -7.11
C ASP A 5 -7.45 -15.81 -6.79
N MET A 6 -6.83 -16.99 -6.71
CA MET A 6 -5.38 -17.13 -6.55
C MET A 6 -4.61 -16.46 -7.70
N SER A 7 -5.04 -16.70 -8.94
CA SER A 7 -4.42 -16.11 -10.12
C SER A 7 -4.54 -14.58 -10.11
N ILE A 8 -5.69 -14.04 -9.75
CA ILE A 8 -5.89 -12.58 -9.65
C ILE A 8 -5.01 -11.99 -8.55
N ASN A 9 -4.93 -12.64 -7.38
CA ASN A 9 -4.04 -12.21 -6.31
C ASN A 9 -2.57 -12.21 -6.74
N ALA A 10 -2.13 -13.24 -7.48
CA ALA A 10 -0.78 -13.31 -8.01
C ALA A 10 -0.49 -12.19 -9.02
N VAL A 11 -1.43 -11.91 -9.92
CA VAL A 11 -1.31 -10.81 -10.89
C VAL A 11 -1.27 -9.46 -10.18
N LEU A 12 -2.13 -9.23 -9.19
CA LEU A 12 -2.11 -7.99 -8.41
C LEU A 12 -0.78 -7.79 -7.68
N ALA A 13 -0.27 -8.84 -7.05
CA ALA A 13 1.04 -8.80 -6.40
C ALA A 13 2.15 -8.45 -7.41
N ALA A 14 2.15 -9.10 -8.57
CA ALA A 14 3.14 -8.86 -9.64
C ALA A 14 3.07 -7.43 -10.17
N ILE A 15 1.88 -6.88 -10.41
CA ILE A 15 1.70 -5.49 -10.86
C ILE A 15 2.19 -4.51 -9.79
N TYR A 16 1.84 -4.76 -8.53
CA TYR A 16 2.30 -3.92 -7.41
C TYR A 16 3.84 -3.89 -7.34
N VAL A 17 4.48 -5.05 -7.40
CA VAL A 17 5.95 -5.16 -7.40
C VAL A 17 6.56 -4.42 -8.60
N ALA A 18 6.05 -4.66 -9.81
CA ALA A 18 6.53 -4.00 -11.01
C ALA A 18 6.43 -2.48 -10.93
N LEU A 19 5.28 -1.95 -10.53
CA LEU A 19 5.07 -0.50 -10.37
C LEU A 19 5.95 0.11 -9.29
N THR A 20 6.25 -0.63 -8.22
CA THR A 20 7.14 -0.16 -7.16
C THR A 20 8.60 -0.12 -7.63
N VAL A 21 9.05 -1.18 -8.30
CA VAL A 21 10.46 -1.31 -8.71
C VAL A 21 10.83 -0.31 -9.81
N ILE A 22 9.92 -0.04 -10.76
CA ILE A 22 10.18 0.93 -11.84
C ILE A 22 9.97 2.39 -11.44
N ASN A 23 9.43 2.65 -10.25
CA ASN A 23 9.16 4.01 -9.79
C ASN A 23 10.43 4.65 -9.19
N PRO A 24 11.07 5.63 -9.84
CA PRO A 24 12.35 6.18 -9.40
C PRO A 24 12.26 7.02 -8.13
N ILE A 25 11.08 7.53 -7.77
CA ILE A 25 10.84 8.36 -6.58
C ILE A 25 10.13 7.60 -5.45
N GLY A 26 10.02 6.28 -5.58
CA GLY A 26 9.35 5.42 -4.60
C GLY A 26 10.20 5.09 -3.38
N THR A 27 11.46 5.50 -3.34
CA THR A 27 12.40 5.25 -2.25
C THR A 27 13.12 6.55 -1.87
N GLY A 28 13.27 6.83 -0.60
CA GLY A 28 13.94 8.03 -0.08
C GLY A 28 13.05 8.86 0.84
N ALA A 29 13.45 10.11 1.10
CA ALA A 29 12.76 11.01 2.04
C ALA A 29 11.36 11.42 1.54
N ILE A 30 11.18 11.50 0.24
CA ILE A 30 9.87 11.72 -0.39
C ILE A 30 9.53 10.44 -1.13
N GLN A 31 8.69 9.61 -0.51
CA GLN A 31 8.26 8.34 -1.09
C GLN A 31 6.91 8.52 -1.77
N PHE A 32 6.92 8.76 -3.07
CA PHE A 32 5.72 8.76 -3.89
C PHE A 32 5.67 7.45 -4.69
N ARG A 33 4.81 6.52 -4.26
CA ARG A 33 4.67 5.19 -4.88
C ARG A 33 3.38 5.10 -5.65
N ILE A 34 3.47 5.04 -6.97
CA ILE A 34 2.30 4.86 -7.85
C ILE A 34 1.58 3.53 -7.54
N SER A 35 2.32 2.51 -7.15
CA SER A 35 1.77 1.20 -6.77
C SER A 35 0.75 1.25 -5.63
N GLU A 36 0.79 2.25 -4.77
CA GLU A 36 -0.17 2.42 -3.66
C GLU A 36 -1.60 2.70 -4.13
N ILE A 37 -1.80 3.07 -5.38
CA ILE A 37 -3.13 3.12 -6.02
C ILE A 37 -3.84 1.77 -5.90
N LEU A 38 -3.09 0.67 -5.95
CA LEU A 38 -3.64 -0.69 -5.84
C LEU A 38 -3.97 -1.10 -4.40
N CYS A 39 -3.38 -0.43 -3.40
CA CYS A 39 -3.60 -0.77 -1.98
C CYS A 39 -5.05 -0.59 -1.51
N VAL A 40 -5.86 0.13 -2.27
CA VAL A 40 -7.29 0.31 -1.97
C VAL A 40 -8.17 -0.85 -2.44
N ILE A 41 -7.68 -1.70 -3.33
CA ILE A 41 -8.47 -2.82 -3.90
C ILE A 41 -9.04 -3.73 -2.81
N PRO A 42 -8.29 -4.15 -1.78
CA PRO A 42 -8.83 -4.96 -0.71
C PRO A 42 -9.94 -4.30 0.10
N PHE A 43 -10.05 -2.98 0.08
CA PHE A 43 -11.12 -2.26 0.75
C PHE A 43 -12.46 -2.41 0.01
N PHE A 44 -12.44 -2.71 -1.27
CA PHE A 44 -13.63 -3.04 -2.05
C PHE A 44 -13.97 -4.53 -1.97
N ASN A 45 -12.94 -5.40 -1.99
CA ASN A 45 -13.14 -6.83 -1.89
C ASN A 45 -11.97 -7.49 -1.17
N ARG A 46 -12.25 -8.01 0.01
CA ARG A 46 -11.25 -8.58 0.94
C ARG A 46 -10.55 -9.83 0.45
N LYS A 47 -11.07 -10.51 -0.57
CA LYS A 47 -10.41 -11.68 -1.16
C LYS A 47 -9.05 -11.34 -1.79
N TYR A 48 -8.79 -10.06 -2.03
CA TYR A 48 -7.52 -9.56 -2.58
C TYR A 48 -6.49 -9.15 -1.53
N ILE A 49 -6.81 -9.26 -0.23
CA ILE A 49 -5.86 -8.97 0.86
C ILE A 49 -4.58 -9.80 0.74
N PRO A 50 -4.62 -11.14 0.52
CA PRO A 50 -3.39 -11.93 0.44
C PRO A 50 -2.45 -11.47 -0.66
N GLY A 51 -2.99 -11.18 -1.84
CA GLY A 51 -2.20 -10.70 -2.99
C GLY A 51 -1.53 -9.36 -2.72
N MET A 52 -2.25 -8.42 -2.09
CA MET A 52 -1.69 -7.11 -1.77
C MET A 52 -0.63 -7.18 -0.67
N VAL A 53 -0.87 -7.94 0.40
CA VAL A 53 0.14 -8.13 1.47
C VAL A 53 1.40 -8.77 0.91
N LEU A 54 1.25 -9.80 0.07
CA LEU A 54 2.38 -10.45 -0.60
C LEU A 54 3.12 -9.48 -1.52
N GLY A 55 2.39 -8.73 -2.33
CA GLY A 55 2.96 -7.74 -3.25
C GLY A 55 3.75 -6.66 -2.51
N VAL A 56 3.21 -6.12 -1.43
CA VAL A 56 3.90 -5.14 -0.58
C VAL A 56 5.17 -5.74 0.02
N GLY A 57 5.09 -6.96 0.55
CA GLY A 57 6.24 -7.66 1.11
C GLY A 57 7.38 -7.84 0.11
N ILE A 58 7.05 -8.37 -1.07
CA ILE A 58 8.05 -8.61 -2.14
C ILE A 58 8.62 -7.29 -2.66
N ALA A 59 7.78 -6.29 -2.92
CA ALA A 59 8.21 -5.00 -3.45
C ALA A 59 9.21 -4.30 -2.50
N ASN A 60 8.97 -4.39 -1.21
CA ASN A 60 9.81 -3.75 -0.21
C ASN A 60 11.18 -4.42 -0.02
N ILE A 61 11.38 -5.64 -0.52
CA ILE A 61 12.73 -6.26 -0.59
C ILE A 61 13.68 -5.40 -1.44
N PHE A 62 13.16 -4.75 -2.46
CA PHE A 62 13.94 -3.87 -3.36
C PHE A 62 14.10 -2.43 -2.84
N SER A 63 13.56 -2.12 -1.67
CA SER A 63 13.69 -0.81 -1.04
C SER A 63 15.11 -0.57 -0.52
N SER A 64 15.51 0.71 -0.47
CA SER A 64 16.77 1.13 0.16
C SER A 64 16.84 0.82 1.67
N LEU A 65 15.70 0.64 2.33
CA LEU A 65 15.61 0.25 3.74
C LEU A 65 15.70 -1.28 3.96
N GLY A 66 15.66 -2.06 2.90
CA GLY A 66 15.81 -3.52 2.96
C GLY A 66 14.71 -4.22 3.76
N LEU A 67 15.10 -5.18 4.61
CA LEU A 67 14.15 -6.00 5.38
C LEU A 67 13.30 -5.19 6.36
N ILE A 68 13.78 -4.06 6.84
CA ILE A 68 12.99 -3.17 7.72
C ILE A 68 11.74 -2.67 7.00
N ASP A 69 11.90 -2.28 5.73
CA ASP A 69 10.76 -1.82 4.93
C ASP A 69 9.76 -2.95 4.61
N VAL A 70 10.25 -4.17 4.47
CA VAL A 70 9.38 -5.36 4.35
C VAL A 70 8.53 -5.52 5.60
N VAL A 71 9.14 -5.50 6.77
CA VAL A 71 8.43 -5.64 8.06
C VAL A 71 7.43 -4.50 8.24
N VAL A 72 7.84 -3.27 8.00
CA VAL A 72 7.00 -2.08 8.13
C VAL A 72 5.82 -2.12 7.16
N GLY A 73 6.07 -2.39 5.88
CA GLY A 73 5.03 -2.42 4.85
C GLY A 73 4.00 -3.53 5.08
N VAL A 74 4.46 -4.72 5.44
CA VAL A 74 3.56 -5.84 5.77
C VAL A 74 2.73 -5.52 7.02
N THR A 75 3.35 -4.94 8.05
CA THR A 75 2.66 -4.55 9.29
C THR A 75 1.57 -3.51 9.01
N ILE A 76 1.88 -2.46 8.24
CA ILE A 76 0.91 -1.44 7.84
C ILE A 76 -0.28 -2.08 7.10
N SER A 77 0.01 -2.95 6.13
CA SER A 77 -1.01 -3.61 5.32
C SER A 77 -1.91 -4.50 6.18
N VAL A 78 -1.34 -5.31 7.06
CA VAL A 78 -2.10 -6.20 7.95
C VAL A 78 -2.99 -5.39 8.88
N ILE A 79 -2.47 -4.34 9.51
CA ILE A 79 -3.25 -3.48 10.42
C ILE A 79 -4.38 -2.78 9.64
N ALA A 80 -4.06 -2.15 8.51
CA ALA A 80 -5.04 -1.39 7.73
C ALA A 80 -6.16 -2.29 7.19
N TYR A 81 -5.83 -3.46 6.68
CA TYR A 81 -6.85 -4.39 6.18
C TYR A 81 -7.65 -5.04 7.30
N THR A 82 -7.06 -5.27 8.47
CA THR A 82 -7.79 -5.73 9.66
C THR A 82 -8.79 -4.67 10.12
N LEU A 83 -8.38 -3.40 10.20
CA LEU A 83 -9.28 -2.29 10.54
C LEU A 83 -10.42 -2.13 9.53
N SER A 84 -10.20 -2.49 8.27
CA SER A 84 -11.24 -2.42 7.24
C SER A 84 -12.41 -3.37 7.47
N TYR A 85 -12.29 -4.37 8.35
CA TYR A 85 -13.41 -5.19 8.79
C TYR A 85 -14.42 -4.41 9.62
N PHE A 86 -13.97 -3.39 10.32
CA PHE A 86 -14.80 -2.52 11.14
C PHE A 86 -15.23 -1.25 10.41
N ILE A 87 -14.40 -0.78 9.47
CA ILE A 87 -14.62 0.45 8.71
C ILE A 87 -15.08 0.08 7.30
N LYS A 88 -16.33 0.38 6.96
CA LYS A 88 -16.90 0.05 5.65
C LYS A 88 -16.69 1.13 4.59
N ASN A 89 -16.32 2.33 5.00
CA ASN A 89 -16.11 3.46 4.09
C ASN A 89 -14.71 3.42 3.48
N VAL A 90 -14.62 3.31 2.15
CA VAL A 90 -13.35 3.23 1.43
C VAL A 90 -12.48 4.47 1.63
N TRP A 91 -13.07 5.65 1.70
CA TRP A 91 -12.33 6.90 1.91
C TRP A 91 -11.69 6.97 3.29
N ILE A 92 -12.40 6.50 4.32
CA ILE A 92 -11.86 6.41 5.69
C ILE A 92 -10.75 5.35 5.73
N ASN A 93 -10.91 4.23 5.01
CA ASN A 93 -9.87 3.21 4.90
C ASN A 93 -8.62 3.74 4.17
N ALA A 94 -8.78 4.51 3.11
CA ALA A 94 -7.67 5.16 2.43
C ALA A 94 -6.94 6.17 3.36
N LEU A 95 -7.69 6.93 4.13
CA LEU A 95 -7.13 7.86 5.12
C LEU A 95 -6.35 7.13 6.21
N GLN A 96 -6.93 6.08 6.82
CA GLN A 96 -6.25 5.33 7.87
C GLN A 96 -4.99 4.62 7.36
N TYR A 97 -5.01 4.08 6.15
CA TYR A 97 -3.84 3.50 5.51
C TYR A 97 -2.72 4.54 5.35
N SER A 98 -3.07 5.74 4.91
CA SER A 98 -2.13 6.85 4.72
C SER A 98 -1.50 7.33 6.03
N VAL A 99 -2.31 7.40 7.10
CA VAL A 99 -1.81 7.77 8.44
C VAL A 99 -0.85 6.71 8.96
N LEU A 100 -1.19 5.43 8.83
CA LEU A 100 -0.31 4.33 9.23
C LEU A 100 0.99 4.34 8.43
N ALA A 101 0.92 4.52 7.11
CA ALA A 101 2.09 4.62 6.25
C ALA A 101 2.98 5.79 6.66
N GLY A 102 2.41 6.97 6.86
CA GLY A 102 3.16 8.15 7.31
C GLY A 102 3.91 7.92 8.61
N LEU A 103 3.23 7.38 9.62
CA LEU A 103 3.81 7.17 10.94
C LEU A 103 4.88 6.07 10.95
N PHE A 104 4.58 4.91 10.38
CA PHE A 104 5.49 3.76 10.43
C PHE A 104 6.68 3.89 9.47
N VAL A 105 6.45 4.37 8.25
CA VAL A 105 7.54 4.57 7.29
C VAL A 105 8.48 5.68 7.74
N ALA A 106 7.95 6.77 8.33
CA ALA A 106 8.77 7.83 8.90
C ALA A 106 9.65 7.32 10.04
N LEU A 107 9.14 6.40 10.87
CA LEU A 107 9.93 5.77 11.92
C LEU A 107 11.08 4.97 11.32
N ALA A 108 10.83 4.17 10.28
CA ALA A 108 11.88 3.43 9.59
C ALA A 108 12.92 4.34 8.96
N LEU A 109 12.51 5.43 8.30
CA LEU A 109 13.40 6.41 7.70
C LEU A 109 14.26 7.12 8.77
N TYR A 110 13.67 7.44 9.91
CA TYR A 110 14.39 8.04 11.02
C TYR A 110 15.44 7.09 11.60
N LEU A 111 15.07 5.84 11.87
CA LEU A 111 15.97 4.86 12.48
C LEU A 111 17.10 4.41 11.55
N VAL A 112 16.84 4.26 10.27
CA VAL A 112 17.81 3.72 9.30
C VAL A 112 18.65 4.82 8.65
N LEU A 113 18.00 5.91 8.21
CA LEU A 113 18.65 6.98 7.43
C LEU A 113 18.87 8.26 8.24
N GLY A 114 18.38 8.36 9.46
CA GLY A 114 18.49 9.56 10.29
C GLY A 114 17.70 10.76 9.77
N LEU A 115 16.70 10.54 8.92
CA LEU A 115 15.87 11.62 8.38
C LEU A 115 14.92 12.20 9.43
N PRO A 116 14.53 13.49 9.33
CA PRO A 116 13.60 14.10 10.26
C PRO A 116 12.26 13.35 10.29
N TYR A 117 11.83 12.89 11.46
CA TYR A 117 10.63 12.06 11.62
C TYR A 117 9.37 12.77 11.11
N TRP A 118 9.07 13.94 11.62
CA TRP A 118 7.83 14.67 11.29
C TRP A 118 7.76 15.11 9.83
N PHE A 119 8.89 15.53 9.28
CA PHE A 119 8.98 15.85 7.86
C PHE A 119 8.66 14.61 7.00
N SER A 120 9.28 13.48 7.31
CA SER A 120 9.03 12.21 6.62
C SER A 120 7.59 11.72 6.82
N ALA A 121 7.05 11.84 8.03
CA ALA A 121 5.67 11.45 8.33
C ALA A 121 4.66 12.24 7.49
N VAL A 122 4.84 13.54 7.36
CA VAL A 122 3.95 14.39 6.55
C VAL A 122 4.11 14.10 5.07
N THR A 123 5.34 14.03 4.57
CA THR A 123 5.59 13.80 3.12
C THR A 123 5.11 12.42 2.67
N VAL A 124 5.43 11.37 3.41
CA VAL A 124 4.97 10.00 3.10
C VAL A 124 3.46 9.89 3.26
N GLY A 125 2.91 10.42 4.35
CA GLY A 125 1.47 10.39 4.61
C GLY A 125 0.66 11.09 3.53
N LEU A 126 1.06 12.30 3.11
CA LEU A 126 0.40 13.04 2.02
C LEU A 126 0.54 12.33 0.67
N SER A 127 1.72 11.81 0.35
CA SER A 127 1.94 11.06 -0.89
C SER A 127 1.03 9.83 -0.96
N THR A 128 0.98 9.06 0.11
CA THR A 128 0.12 7.87 0.22
C THR A 128 -1.36 8.27 0.18
N LEU A 129 -1.74 9.36 0.82
CA LEU A 129 -3.12 9.87 0.80
C LEU A 129 -3.57 10.21 -0.63
N ILE A 130 -2.74 10.92 -1.38
CA ILE A 130 -3.02 11.29 -2.77
C ILE A 130 -3.19 10.03 -3.62
N THR A 131 -2.26 9.10 -3.56
CA THR A 131 -2.30 7.87 -4.36
C THR A 131 -3.46 6.96 -3.99
N THR A 132 -3.75 6.78 -2.71
CA THR A 132 -4.87 5.95 -2.27
C THR A 132 -6.23 6.59 -2.58
N PHE A 133 -6.35 7.92 -2.51
CA PHE A 133 -7.58 8.61 -2.91
C PHE A 133 -7.81 8.53 -4.41
N ILE A 134 -6.77 8.68 -5.24
CA ILE A 134 -6.85 8.44 -6.68
C ILE A 134 -7.30 7.00 -6.95
N GLY A 135 -6.70 6.03 -6.26
CA GLY A 135 -7.07 4.63 -6.36
C GLY A 135 -8.53 4.38 -5.96
N ALA A 136 -8.97 4.94 -4.84
CA ALA A 136 -10.35 4.84 -4.37
C ALA A 136 -11.34 5.41 -5.39
N PHE A 137 -11.03 6.55 -5.99
CA PHE A 137 -11.86 7.17 -7.04
C PHE A 137 -11.95 6.28 -8.28
N ILE A 138 -10.81 5.78 -8.77
CA ILE A 138 -10.73 4.93 -9.96
C ILE A 138 -11.52 3.63 -9.72
N PHE A 139 -11.22 2.90 -8.65
CA PHE A 139 -11.84 1.60 -8.40
C PHE A 139 -13.30 1.69 -7.95
N LYS A 140 -13.73 2.79 -7.36
CA LYS A 140 -15.15 3.03 -7.11
C LYS A 140 -15.93 3.19 -8.43
N LYS A 141 -15.30 3.78 -9.46
CA LYS A 141 -15.94 4.03 -10.75
C LYS A 141 -15.91 2.79 -11.67
N ILE A 142 -14.80 2.07 -11.71
CA ILE A 142 -14.58 0.99 -12.68
C ILE A 142 -14.33 -0.39 -12.06
N GLY A 143 -14.19 -0.48 -10.74
CA GLY A 143 -13.81 -1.71 -10.04
C GLY A 143 -14.75 -2.88 -10.30
N HIS A 144 -16.05 -2.63 -10.42
CA HIS A 144 -17.05 -3.65 -10.75
C HIS A 144 -16.85 -4.30 -12.13
N ARG A 145 -16.12 -3.63 -13.03
CA ARG A 145 -15.81 -4.17 -14.36
C ARG A 145 -14.51 -4.97 -14.41
N ILE A 146 -13.58 -4.63 -13.51
CA ILE A 146 -12.21 -5.18 -13.52
C ILE A 146 -12.05 -6.26 -12.46
N LEU A 147 -12.67 -6.06 -11.30
CA LEU A 147 -12.56 -6.96 -10.16
C LEU A 147 -13.82 -7.83 -10.09
N PRO A 148 -13.75 -9.12 -10.43
CA PRO A 148 -14.90 -10.01 -10.30
C PRO A 148 -15.27 -10.19 -8.82
N GLU A 149 -16.59 -10.28 -8.57
CA GLU A 149 -17.14 -10.58 -7.25
C GLU A 149 -16.73 -11.97 -6.75
#